data_770bc89c68e1ff1163051440b6b0a306
#
_entry.id   770bc89c68e1ff1163051440b6b0a306
#
_cell.length_a   1.000
_cell.length_b   1.000
_cell.length_c   1.000
_cell.angle_alpha   90.00
_cell.angle_beta   90.00
_cell.angle_gamma   90.00
#
_symmetry.space_group_name_H-M   'P 1'
#
loop_
_entity.id
_entity.type
_entity.pdbx_description
1 polymer ?
#
loop_
_entity_poly.entity_id
_entity_poly.type
_entity_poly.pdbx_seq_one_letter_code
_entity_poly.pdbx_strand_id
1 'polypeptide(L)'
;MKTQISGFACYLPPNLIKSEDVIPFGTLPRGIDFKRLTKIEAHHEVLEGQGSLELAVEAAQKAIARSGVNKEEIDLVISCSVTKMSGELQNLIEPCLASHICSALDIKAQNFDIANACLGMVTGILIADRKIRSGKIRHALIVAGEYLTEALY
;
A
#
# COMPACT_ATOMS: atom_id res chain seq x y z
N MET A 1 11.15 -10.20 23.80
CA MET A 1 11.40 -8.84 23.25
C MET A 1 10.06 -8.14 23.10
N LYS A 2 9.95 -6.82 23.32
CA LYS A 2 8.72 -6.05 23.02
C LYS A 2 8.83 -5.52 21.60
N THR A 3 7.74 -5.62 20.85
CA THR A 3 7.62 -5.02 19.51
C THR A 3 6.95 -3.66 19.62
N GLN A 4 7.33 -2.73 18.78
CA GLN A 4 6.72 -1.39 18.68
C GLN A 4 6.63 -0.95 17.23
N ILE A 5 5.74 -0.04 16.92
CA ILE A 5 5.70 0.68 15.67
C ILE A 5 6.59 1.91 15.80
N SER A 6 7.73 1.94 15.10
CA SER A 6 8.69 3.04 15.16
C SER A 6 8.40 4.15 14.16
N GLY A 7 7.73 3.85 13.05
CA GLY A 7 7.36 4.82 12.03
C GLY A 7 6.04 4.46 11.37
N PHE A 8 5.29 5.49 11.01
CA PHE A 8 4.01 5.36 10.32
C PHE A 8 3.83 6.53 9.35
N ALA A 9 3.41 6.23 8.13
CA ALA A 9 3.10 7.24 7.12
C ALA A 9 2.07 6.74 6.11
N CYS A 10 1.47 7.68 5.40
CA CYS A 10 0.68 7.43 4.21
C CYS A 10 1.11 8.38 3.09
N TYR A 11 0.80 7.99 1.86
CA TYR A 11 0.85 8.84 0.68
C TYR A 11 -0.50 8.85 0.02
N LEU A 12 -1.00 10.03 -0.27
CA LEU A 12 -2.20 10.27 -1.06
C LEU A 12 -1.77 11.06 -2.30
N PRO A 13 -2.11 10.61 -3.50
CA PRO A 13 -1.87 11.40 -4.72
C PRO A 13 -2.53 12.78 -4.61
N PRO A 14 -1.98 13.82 -5.25
CA PRO A 14 -2.51 15.17 -5.12
C PRO A 14 -3.84 15.40 -5.84
N ASN A 15 -4.19 14.54 -6.82
CA ASN A 15 -5.41 14.67 -7.60
C ASN A 15 -6.64 14.31 -6.74
N LEU A 16 -7.43 15.32 -6.33
CA LEU A 16 -8.61 15.15 -5.50
C LEU A 16 -9.86 15.31 -6.35
N ILE A 17 -10.64 14.25 -6.48
CA ILE A 17 -11.91 14.22 -7.23
C ILE A 17 -13.08 14.26 -6.26
N LYS A 18 -14.01 15.19 -6.47
CA LYS A 18 -15.22 15.26 -5.67
C LYS A 18 -16.21 14.19 -6.08
N SER A 19 -16.94 13.64 -5.11
CA SER A 19 -17.93 12.59 -5.38
C SER A 19 -19.07 13.05 -6.33
N GLU A 20 -19.31 14.35 -6.42
CA GLU A 20 -20.29 14.94 -7.35
C GLU A 20 -19.78 14.94 -8.80
N ASP A 21 -18.46 14.93 -9.01
CA ASP A 21 -17.81 14.92 -10.33
C ASP A 21 -17.57 13.51 -10.86
N VAL A 22 -17.73 12.49 -10.00
CA VAL A 22 -17.64 11.09 -10.42
C VAL A 22 -18.87 10.76 -11.27
N ILE A 23 -18.65 10.62 -12.57
CA ILE A 23 -19.70 10.17 -13.49
C ILE A 23 -19.99 8.71 -13.14
N PRO A 24 -21.22 8.37 -12.69
CA PRO A 24 -21.55 6.98 -12.43
C PRO A 24 -21.48 6.22 -13.76
N PHE A 25 -20.46 5.40 -13.91
CA PHE A 25 -20.37 4.47 -15.05
C PHE A 25 -21.57 3.52 -14.98
N GLY A 26 -22.56 3.75 -15.80
CA GLY A 26 -23.65 2.91 -16.25
C GLY A 26 -24.26 1.80 -15.36
N THR A 27 -23.64 1.46 -14.26
CA THR A 27 -23.98 0.32 -13.38
C THR A 27 -24.80 0.70 -12.17
N LEU A 28 -24.80 1.99 -11.76
CA LEU A 28 -25.67 2.43 -10.66
C LEU A 28 -27.07 2.76 -11.18
N PRO A 29 -28.13 2.29 -10.51
CA PRO A 29 -29.50 2.67 -10.86
C PRO A 29 -29.65 4.20 -10.86
N ARG A 30 -30.35 4.72 -11.88
CA ARG A 30 -30.64 6.16 -11.98
C ARG A 30 -31.31 6.66 -10.69
N GLY A 31 -30.77 7.74 -10.11
CA GLY A 31 -31.34 8.38 -8.92
C GLY A 31 -30.67 8.01 -7.60
N ILE A 32 -29.58 7.23 -7.62
CA ILE A 32 -28.78 7.02 -6.41
C ILE A 32 -27.82 8.22 -6.23
N ASP A 33 -28.01 8.95 -5.14
CA ASP A 33 -27.05 9.94 -4.65
C ASP A 33 -25.92 9.20 -3.89
N PHE A 34 -24.80 8.98 -4.59
CA PHE A 34 -23.63 8.28 -4.06
C PHE A 34 -23.07 8.97 -2.81
N LYS A 35 -22.96 10.28 -2.83
CA LYS A 35 -22.47 11.08 -1.69
C LYS A 35 -23.36 10.90 -0.45
N ARG A 36 -24.69 10.93 -0.64
CA ARG A 36 -25.64 10.72 0.44
C ARG A 36 -25.55 9.30 1.02
N LEU A 37 -25.34 8.30 0.17
CA LEU A 37 -25.26 6.90 0.57
C LEU A 37 -23.96 6.59 1.32
N THR A 38 -22.82 7.02 0.77
CA THR A 38 -21.50 6.65 1.28
C THR A 38 -20.92 7.63 2.29
N LYS A 39 -21.41 8.87 2.30
CA LYS A 39 -20.84 10.01 3.04
C LYS A 39 -19.40 10.38 2.60
N ILE A 40 -18.96 9.88 1.45
CA ILE A 40 -17.67 10.22 0.87
C ILE A 40 -17.84 11.52 0.09
N GLU A 41 -17.09 12.53 0.45
CA GLU A 41 -17.13 13.84 -0.22
C GLU A 41 -16.17 13.94 -1.40
N ALA A 42 -15.02 13.30 -1.28
CA ALA A 42 -13.99 13.26 -2.31
C ALA A 42 -13.07 12.06 -2.09
N HIS A 43 -12.32 11.68 -3.12
CA HIS A 43 -11.27 10.68 -3.06
C HIS A 43 -10.06 11.13 -3.88
N HIS A 44 -8.90 10.53 -3.60
CA HIS A 44 -7.68 10.78 -4.35
C HIS A 44 -7.54 9.79 -5.49
N GLU A 45 -7.17 10.30 -6.65
CA GLU A 45 -6.83 9.48 -7.81
C GLU A 45 -5.34 9.53 -8.09
N VAL A 46 -4.83 8.43 -8.62
CA VAL A 46 -3.43 8.32 -9.06
C VAL A 46 -3.13 9.30 -10.19
N LEU A 47 -1.89 9.71 -10.26
CA LEU A 47 -1.36 10.43 -11.41
C LEU A 47 -0.99 9.43 -12.52
N GLU A 48 -0.89 9.94 -13.75
CA GLU A 48 -0.32 9.16 -14.86
C GLU A 48 1.05 8.61 -14.46
N GLY A 49 1.30 7.33 -14.74
CA GLY A 49 2.53 6.65 -14.36
C GLY A 49 2.59 6.19 -12.90
N GLN A 50 1.49 6.26 -12.15
CA GLN A 50 1.41 5.71 -10.79
C GLN A 50 0.50 4.48 -10.74
N GLY A 51 1.01 3.42 -10.14
CA GLY A 51 0.26 2.22 -9.79
C GLY A 51 0.50 1.84 -8.33
N SER A 52 0.19 0.60 -7.99
CA SER A 52 0.39 0.07 -6.63
C SER A 52 1.83 0.17 -6.15
N LEU A 53 2.80 -0.04 -7.05
CA LEU A 53 4.23 0.04 -6.74
C LEU A 53 4.63 1.44 -6.32
N GLU A 54 4.33 2.43 -7.13
CA GLU A 54 4.73 3.83 -6.91
C GLU A 54 4.08 4.39 -5.64
N LEU A 55 2.79 4.08 -5.41
CA LEU A 55 2.09 4.46 -4.18
C LEU A 55 2.73 3.83 -2.93
N ALA A 56 3.07 2.53 -3.01
CA ALA A 56 3.72 1.81 -1.92
C ALA A 56 5.12 2.36 -1.62
N VAL A 57 5.91 2.67 -2.65
CA VAL A 57 7.27 3.24 -2.50
C VAL A 57 7.22 4.60 -1.82
N GLU A 58 6.33 5.49 -2.25
CA GLU A 58 6.15 6.81 -1.64
C GLU A 58 5.75 6.73 -0.16
N ALA A 59 4.81 5.86 0.17
CA ALA A 59 4.39 5.64 1.55
C ALA A 59 5.52 5.05 2.40
N ALA A 60 6.25 4.08 1.85
CA ALA A 60 7.38 3.41 2.52
C ALA A 60 8.51 4.39 2.82
N GLN A 61 8.93 5.22 1.87
CA GLN A 61 9.96 6.24 2.06
C GLN A 61 9.63 7.17 3.23
N LYS A 62 8.38 7.65 3.27
CA LYS A 62 7.89 8.52 4.34
C LYS A 62 7.87 7.81 5.70
N ALA A 63 7.49 6.52 5.73
CA ALA A 63 7.48 5.74 6.96
C ALA A 63 8.90 5.48 7.48
N ILE A 64 9.84 5.12 6.61
CA ILE A 64 11.25 4.92 6.93
C ILE A 64 11.84 6.21 7.49
N ALA A 65 11.66 7.34 6.81
CA ALA A 65 12.16 8.63 7.27
C ALA A 65 11.65 9.03 8.66
N ARG A 66 10.40 8.67 9.00
CA ARG A 66 9.79 8.95 10.30
C ARG A 66 10.19 7.96 11.39
N SER A 67 10.65 6.78 11.02
CA SER A 67 10.97 5.71 11.97
C SER A 67 12.30 5.92 12.72
N GLY A 68 13.23 6.66 12.12
CA GLY A 68 14.62 6.75 12.56
C GLY A 68 15.43 5.48 12.34
N VAL A 69 14.88 4.48 11.63
CA VAL A 69 15.57 3.23 11.25
C VAL A 69 16.23 3.42 9.90
N ASN A 70 17.51 3.04 9.79
CA ASN A 70 18.18 3.04 8.49
C ASN A 70 17.59 1.94 7.60
N LYS A 71 17.47 2.20 6.31
CA LYS A 71 16.91 1.21 5.37
C LYS A 71 17.70 -0.09 5.31
N GLU A 72 19.02 -0.01 5.54
CA GLU A 72 19.94 -1.15 5.59
C GLU A 72 19.70 -2.05 6.82
N GLU A 73 18.99 -1.57 7.83
CA GLU A 73 18.65 -2.34 9.03
C GLU A 73 17.30 -3.06 8.90
N ILE A 74 16.59 -2.87 7.79
CA ILE A 74 15.32 -3.54 7.53
C ILE A 74 15.61 -4.99 7.12
N ASP A 75 15.15 -5.93 7.94
CA ASP A 75 15.37 -7.37 7.74
C ASP A 75 14.26 -8.00 6.91
N LEU A 76 13.07 -7.37 6.88
CA LEU A 76 11.87 -7.93 6.24
C LEU A 76 11.01 -6.83 5.62
N VAL A 77 10.58 -7.04 4.37
CA VAL A 77 9.55 -6.22 3.72
C VAL A 77 8.34 -7.10 3.38
N ILE A 78 7.17 -6.67 3.81
CA ILE A 78 5.89 -7.34 3.53
C ILE A 78 5.00 -6.39 2.75
N SER A 79 4.63 -6.77 1.52
CA SER A 79 3.57 -6.07 0.79
C SER A 79 2.21 -6.68 1.12
N CYS A 80 1.27 -5.82 1.45
CA CYS A 80 -0.10 -6.21 1.79
C CYS A 80 -1.12 -5.70 0.77
N SER A 81 -0.65 -5.31 -0.41
CA SER A 81 -1.49 -4.77 -1.47
C SER A 81 -2.43 -5.83 -2.05
N VAL A 82 -3.66 -5.44 -2.30
CA VAL A 82 -4.65 -6.23 -3.05
C VAL A 82 -4.37 -6.09 -4.54
N THR A 83 -4.18 -4.85 -5.00
CA THR A 83 -3.76 -4.54 -6.37
C THR A 83 -2.24 -4.61 -6.47
N LYS A 84 -1.73 -5.11 -7.60
CA LYS A 84 -0.30 -5.32 -7.82
C LYS A 84 0.08 -4.87 -9.22
N MET A 85 0.03 -3.57 -9.44
CA MET A 85 0.29 -2.96 -10.74
C MET A 85 1.40 -1.92 -10.64
N SER A 86 2.22 -1.83 -11.70
CA SER A 86 3.11 -0.68 -11.90
C SER A 86 2.36 0.47 -12.55
N GLY A 87 2.95 1.66 -12.56
CA GLY A 87 2.42 2.82 -13.27
C GLY A 87 2.32 2.63 -14.81
N GLU A 88 2.99 1.62 -15.35
CA GLU A 88 2.86 1.19 -16.75
C GLU A 88 1.73 0.14 -16.94
N LEU A 89 0.87 -0.04 -15.94
CA LEU A 89 -0.23 -1.00 -15.91
C LEU A 89 0.19 -2.47 -16.07
N GLN A 90 1.43 -2.80 -15.69
CA GLN A 90 1.93 -4.16 -15.67
C GLN A 90 1.56 -4.85 -14.36
N ASN A 91 1.02 -6.06 -14.44
CA ASN A 91 0.77 -6.89 -13.27
C ASN A 91 2.09 -7.40 -12.68
N LEU A 92 2.34 -7.10 -11.41
CA LEU A 92 3.54 -7.47 -10.66
C LEU A 92 3.29 -8.73 -9.82
N ILE A 93 3.28 -9.90 -10.49
CA ILE A 93 3.03 -11.19 -9.84
C ILE A 93 4.34 -11.90 -9.53
N GLU A 94 5.24 -11.96 -10.51
CA GLU A 94 6.58 -12.58 -10.43
C GLU A 94 7.62 -11.68 -11.11
N PRO A 95 8.60 -11.14 -10.37
CA PRO A 95 8.73 -11.16 -8.90
C PRO A 95 7.55 -10.51 -8.18
N CYS A 96 7.34 -10.87 -6.89
CA CYS A 96 6.23 -10.31 -6.10
C CYS A 96 6.40 -8.79 -5.88
N LEU A 97 5.31 -8.07 -5.58
CA LEU A 97 5.33 -6.62 -5.39
C LEU A 97 6.34 -6.17 -4.31
N ALA A 98 6.49 -6.94 -3.22
CA ALA A 98 7.48 -6.66 -2.19
C ALA A 98 8.92 -6.67 -2.73
N SER A 99 9.23 -7.54 -3.71
CA SER A 99 10.55 -7.56 -4.37
C SER A 99 10.79 -6.29 -5.20
N HIS A 100 9.78 -5.82 -5.91
CA HIS A 100 9.85 -4.57 -6.67
C HIS A 100 10.02 -3.37 -5.74
N ILE A 101 9.32 -3.34 -4.59
CA ILE A 101 9.47 -2.31 -3.57
C ILE A 101 10.89 -2.32 -3.00
N CYS A 102 11.43 -3.49 -2.67
CA CYS A 102 12.81 -3.65 -2.22
C CYS A 102 13.81 -3.10 -3.23
N SER A 103 13.62 -3.42 -4.52
CA SER A 103 14.46 -2.93 -5.61
C SER A 103 14.39 -1.40 -5.74
N ALA A 104 13.19 -0.83 -5.73
CA ALA A 104 12.98 0.61 -5.87
C ALA A 104 13.57 1.42 -4.70
N LEU A 105 13.61 0.84 -3.49
CA LEU A 105 14.15 1.47 -2.28
C LEU A 105 15.62 1.11 -2.01
N ASP A 106 16.21 0.22 -2.82
CA ASP A 106 17.54 -0.38 -2.57
C ASP A 106 17.63 -0.99 -1.15
N ILE A 107 16.64 -1.81 -0.79
CA ILE A 107 16.57 -2.55 0.47
C ILE A 107 16.93 -4.01 0.22
N LYS A 108 17.91 -4.53 0.94
CA LYS A 108 18.35 -5.93 0.87
C LYS A 108 17.76 -6.72 2.04
N ALA A 109 16.49 -7.09 1.92
CA ALA A 109 15.74 -7.78 2.96
C ALA A 109 15.02 -9.02 2.43
N GLN A 110 14.65 -9.92 3.35
CA GLN A 110 13.64 -10.93 3.01
C GLN A 110 12.35 -10.20 2.63
N ASN A 111 11.66 -10.72 1.62
CA ASN A 111 10.43 -10.07 1.20
C ASN A 111 9.40 -11.08 0.68
N PHE A 112 8.13 -10.76 0.84
CA PHE A 112 7.00 -11.50 0.30
C PHE A 112 5.72 -10.68 0.35
N ASP A 113 4.73 -11.11 -0.44
CA ASP A 113 3.40 -10.53 -0.43
C ASP A 113 2.44 -11.32 0.43
N ILE A 114 1.46 -10.62 1.03
CA ILE A 114 0.31 -11.22 1.71
C ILE A 114 -0.94 -10.92 0.88
N ALA A 115 -1.65 -11.97 0.50
CA ALA A 115 -2.96 -11.87 -0.13
C ALA A 115 -4.05 -12.21 0.89
N ASN A 116 -4.50 -11.23 1.65
CA ASN A 116 -5.57 -11.38 2.63
C ASN A 116 -6.55 -10.19 2.62
N ALA A 117 -6.84 -9.68 1.44
CA ALA A 117 -7.74 -8.55 1.21
C ALA A 117 -7.54 -7.43 2.26
N CYS A 118 -8.60 -6.84 2.78
CA CYS A 118 -8.55 -5.74 3.75
C CYS A 118 -7.83 -6.08 5.07
N LEU A 119 -7.61 -7.36 5.37
CA LEU A 119 -6.87 -7.82 6.57
C LEU A 119 -5.36 -8.00 6.33
N GLY A 120 -4.88 -7.77 5.11
CA GLY A 120 -3.46 -7.96 4.75
C GLY A 120 -2.52 -7.22 5.70
N MET A 121 -2.76 -5.93 5.95
CA MET A 121 -1.93 -5.11 6.84
C MET A 121 -1.88 -5.66 8.27
N VAL A 122 -3.02 -6.05 8.84
CA VAL A 122 -3.08 -6.64 10.19
C VAL A 122 -2.34 -7.97 10.23
N THR A 123 -2.49 -8.80 9.20
CA THR A 123 -1.78 -10.07 9.07
C THR A 123 -0.26 -9.84 9.00
N GLY A 124 0.18 -8.85 8.21
CA GLY A 124 1.58 -8.46 8.12
C GLY A 124 2.17 -8.03 9.47
N ILE A 125 1.44 -7.21 10.22
CA ILE A 125 1.83 -6.77 11.58
C ILE A 125 1.98 -7.99 12.50
N LEU A 126 1.04 -8.92 12.50
CA LEU A 126 1.09 -10.12 13.34
C LEU A 126 2.28 -11.03 12.99
N ILE A 127 2.58 -11.19 11.70
CA ILE A 127 3.73 -11.99 11.25
C ILE A 127 5.02 -11.31 11.68
N ALA A 128 5.16 -10.02 11.46
CA ALA A 128 6.33 -9.25 11.86
C ALA A 128 6.55 -9.29 13.38
N ASP A 129 5.49 -9.08 14.19
CA ASP A 129 5.55 -9.18 15.65
C ASP A 129 6.11 -10.53 16.11
N ARG A 130 5.59 -11.63 15.54
CA ARG A 130 6.07 -12.98 15.88
C ARG A 130 7.54 -13.21 15.51
N LYS A 131 7.97 -12.73 14.33
CA LYS A 131 9.37 -12.85 13.89
C LYS A 131 10.31 -12.00 14.76
N ILE A 132 9.91 -10.78 15.14
CA ILE A 132 10.70 -9.91 16.04
C ILE A 132 10.79 -10.53 17.42
N ARG A 133 9.68 -10.98 17.99
CA ARG A 133 9.65 -11.61 19.33
C ARG A 133 10.49 -12.89 19.41
N SER A 134 10.55 -13.64 18.31
CA SER A 134 11.42 -14.83 18.23
C SER A 134 12.90 -14.52 17.97
N GLY A 135 13.27 -13.24 17.83
CA GLY A 135 14.64 -12.81 17.60
C GLY A 135 15.16 -13.09 16.18
N LYS A 136 14.29 -13.48 15.25
CA LYS A 136 14.68 -13.79 13.85
C LYS A 136 14.96 -12.55 13.02
N ILE A 137 14.31 -11.44 13.36
CA ILE A 137 14.48 -10.13 12.71
C ILE A 137 14.39 -9.03 13.77
N ARG A 138 14.89 -7.85 13.46
CA ARG A 138 14.78 -6.65 14.31
C ARG A 138 13.81 -5.63 13.74
N HIS A 139 13.86 -5.40 12.43
CA HIS A 139 13.05 -4.39 11.75
C HIS A 139 12.28 -4.99 10.59
N ALA A 140 11.01 -4.64 10.49
CA ALA A 140 10.15 -5.00 9.37
C ALA A 140 9.45 -3.78 8.82
N LEU A 141 9.40 -3.66 7.51
CA LEU A 141 8.56 -2.72 6.77
C LEU A 141 7.31 -3.45 6.30
N ILE A 142 6.14 -2.94 6.65
CA ILE A 142 4.85 -3.45 6.18
C ILE A 142 4.21 -2.34 5.38
N VAL A 143 3.87 -2.59 4.13
CA VAL A 143 3.44 -1.57 3.19
C VAL A 143 2.30 -2.07 2.31
N ALA A 144 1.42 -1.15 1.90
CA ALA A 144 0.43 -1.39 0.88
C ALA A 144 0.35 -0.17 -0.05
N GLY A 145 0.20 -0.41 -1.33
CA GLY A 145 -0.16 0.58 -2.33
C GLY A 145 -1.36 0.05 -3.11
N GLU A 146 -2.45 0.82 -3.14
CA GLU A 146 -3.69 0.38 -3.75
C GLU A 146 -4.07 1.27 -4.93
N TYR A 147 -4.15 0.64 -6.09
CA TYR A 147 -4.63 1.25 -7.32
C TYR A 147 -5.99 0.65 -7.68
N LEU A 148 -7.04 1.27 -7.20
CA LEU A 148 -8.40 0.75 -7.34
C LEU A 148 -9.23 1.51 -8.38
N THR A 149 -8.76 2.67 -8.84
CA THR A 149 -9.54 3.57 -9.69
C THR A 149 -9.99 2.91 -10.99
N GLU A 150 -9.10 2.20 -11.69
CA GLU A 150 -9.47 1.48 -12.93
C GLU A 150 -10.12 0.11 -12.69
N ALA A 151 -9.94 -0.47 -11.52
CA ALA A 151 -10.57 -1.76 -11.20
C ALA A 151 -12.06 -1.63 -10.85
N LEU A 152 -12.53 -0.39 -10.64
CA LEU A 152 -13.90 -0.07 -10.25
C LEU A 152 -14.72 0.55 -11.37
N TYR A 153 -14.10 0.80 -12.55
CA TYR A 153 -14.76 1.43 -13.70
C TYR A 153 -14.77 0.52 -14.92
#